data_1145201943f00e7da5f2fd3d0a904bf8
#
_entry.id   1145201943f00e7da5f2fd3d0a904bf8
#
_cell.length_a   1.000
_cell.length_b   1.000
_cell.length_c   1.000
_cell.angle_alpha   90.00
_cell.angle_beta   90.00
_cell.angle_gamma   90.00
#
_symmetry.space_group_name_H-M   'P 1'
#
loop_
_entity.id
_entity.type
_entity.pdbx_description
1 polymer ?
#
loop_
_entity_poly.entity_id
_entity_poly.type
_entity_poly.pdbx_seq_one_letter_code
_entity_poly.pdbx_strand_id
1 'polypeptide(L)'
;MKSFTIYHLPFTICLAVLALLFSSCRNDIVYSRFVPVSSDQWHMDSAVRYDYTITEAETNYRMLVYVRHTERYPYHNMWLFVGDSLRRDTIEFYLADDRGQWLGDRHHGFIEMPVLLEENYHFPDTGRYYIAIQHGMRDTLLRGITDIGLEIYRQE
;
A
#
# COMPACT_ATOMS: atom_id res chain seq x y z
N MET A 1 -54.40 24.19 -25.07
CA MET A 1 -53.09 24.46 -24.45
C MET A 1 -53.10 23.82 -23.07
N LYS A 2 -52.57 22.61 -22.94
CA LYS A 2 -52.51 21.90 -21.64
C LYS A 2 -51.14 21.23 -21.49
N SER A 3 -50.38 21.70 -20.49
CA SER A 3 -49.54 20.97 -19.59
C SER A 3 -48.49 19.99 -20.14
N PHE A 4 -47.34 20.52 -20.49
CA PHE A 4 -46.13 19.74 -20.77
C PHE A 4 -45.06 19.84 -19.65
N THR A 5 -45.40 20.36 -18.48
CA THR A 5 -44.41 20.82 -17.50
C THR A 5 -44.14 19.84 -16.34
N ILE A 6 -44.85 18.69 -16.25
CA ILE A 6 -44.80 17.86 -15.02
C ILE A 6 -43.81 16.69 -15.10
N TYR A 7 -43.31 16.31 -16.27
CA TYR A 7 -42.46 15.12 -16.43
C TYR A 7 -40.93 15.38 -16.36
N HIS A 8 -40.52 16.64 -16.39
CA HIS A 8 -39.09 16.98 -16.34
C HIS A 8 -38.52 17.06 -14.93
N LEU A 9 -39.34 17.38 -13.92
CA LEU A 9 -38.91 17.54 -12.54
C LEU A 9 -38.37 16.24 -11.91
N PRO A 10 -39.03 15.07 -12.04
CA PRO A 10 -38.50 13.82 -11.51
C PRO A 10 -37.22 13.33 -12.23
N PHE A 11 -37.10 13.62 -13.52
CA PHE A 11 -35.91 13.25 -14.30
C PHE A 11 -34.67 14.08 -13.92
N THR A 12 -34.82 15.37 -13.70
CA THR A 12 -33.72 16.25 -13.24
C THR A 12 -33.27 15.93 -11.82
N ILE A 13 -34.21 15.58 -10.94
CA ILE A 13 -33.88 15.12 -9.57
C ILE A 13 -33.15 13.80 -9.63
N CYS A 14 -33.57 12.85 -10.44
CA CYS A 14 -32.90 11.56 -10.59
C CYS A 14 -31.47 11.72 -11.17
N LEU A 15 -31.29 12.63 -12.12
CA LEU A 15 -29.98 12.94 -12.69
C LEU A 15 -29.06 13.63 -11.66
N ALA A 16 -29.59 14.52 -10.82
CA ALA A 16 -28.84 15.19 -9.75
C ALA A 16 -28.44 14.20 -8.65
N VAL A 17 -29.32 13.28 -8.26
CA VAL A 17 -29.00 12.21 -7.30
C VAL A 17 -27.97 11.26 -7.88
N LEU A 18 -28.04 10.92 -9.15
CA LEU A 18 -27.05 10.07 -9.83
C LEU A 18 -25.68 10.75 -9.87
N ALA A 19 -25.63 12.06 -10.10
CA ALA A 19 -24.38 12.82 -10.09
C ALA A 19 -23.70 12.86 -8.70
N LEU A 20 -24.47 12.86 -7.61
CA LEU A 20 -23.95 12.80 -6.24
C LEU A 20 -23.37 11.44 -5.87
N LEU A 21 -23.77 10.36 -6.54
CA LEU A 21 -23.24 9.02 -6.30
C LEU A 21 -21.83 8.81 -6.88
N PHE A 22 -21.34 9.71 -7.73
CA PHE A 22 -20.00 9.67 -8.30
C PHE A 22 -18.96 10.46 -7.50
N SER A 23 -19.32 11.05 -6.35
CA SER A 23 -18.35 11.59 -5.38
C SER A 23 -17.69 10.43 -4.64
N SER A 24 -16.95 9.59 -5.36
CA SER A 24 -16.08 8.57 -4.75
C SER A 24 -14.85 9.28 -4.20
N CYS A 25 -14.60 9.15 -2.91
CA CYS A 25 -13.29 9.48 -2.33
C CYS A 25 -12.22 8.72 -3.13
N ARG A 26 -11.48 9.43 -3.97
CA ARG A 26 -10.33 8.87 -4.70
C ARG A 26 -9.11 9.09 -3.83
N ASN A 27 -8.62 8.04 -3.20
CA ASN A 27 -7.25 8.05 -2.71
C ASN A 27 -6.35 8.06 -3.94
N ASP A 28 -5.73 9.20 -4.25
CA ASP A 28 -4.85 9.31 -5.39
C ASP A 28 -3.51 8.64 -5.07
N ILE A 29 -3.16 7.63 -5.84
CA ILE A 29 -1.84 6.99 -5.75
C ILE A 29 -0.82 7.96 -6.32
N VAL A 30 0.08 8.46 -5.47
CA VAL A 30 1.18 9.35 -5.87
C VAL A 30 2.47 8.58 -6.15
N TYR A 31 2.58 7.39 -5.60
CA TYR A 31 3.71 6.49 -5.86
C TYR A 31 3.27 5.03 -5.73
N SER A 32 3.67 4.21 -6.66
CA SER A 32 3.50 2.75 -6.60
C SER A 32 4.67 2.07 -7.30
N ARG A 33 5.37 1.21 -6.58
CA ARG A 33 6.46 0.41 -7.14
C ARG A 33 6.62 -0.90 -6.40
N PHE A 34 6.72 -1.98 -7.16
CA PHE A 34 7.06 -3.31 -6.67
C PHE A 34 8.46 -3.69 -7.19
N VAL A 35 9.29 -4.20 -6.30
CA VAL A 35 10.65 -4.63 -6.61
C VAL A 35 10.76 -6.13 -6.36
N PRO A 36 11.06 -6.93 -7.38
CA PRO A 36 11.24 -8.35 -7.24
C PRO A 36 12.47 -8.67 -6.39
N VAL A 37 12.33 -9.68 -5.55
CA VAL A 37 13.42 -10.25 -4.76
C VAL A 37 14.10 -11.34 -5.58
N SER A 38 15.41 -11.32 -5.59
CA SER A 38 16.21 -12.25 -6.40
C SER A 38 15.98 -13.71 -6.00
N SER A 39 15.58 -14.54 -6.98
CA SER A 39 15.44 -15.99 -6.84
C SER A 39 14.55 -16.43 -5.67
N ASP A 40 13.52 -15.67 -5.32
CA ASP A 40 12.61 -15.97 -4.21
C ASP A 40 13.35 -16.09 -2.85
N GLN A 41 14.48 -15.38 -2.73
CA GLN A 41 15.32 -15.34 -1.53
C GLN A 41 15.76 -13.91 -1.26
N TRP A 42 15.34 -13.38 -0.13
CA TRP A 42 15.71 -12.03 0.29
C TRP A 42 16.89 -12.10 1.25
N HIS A 43 18.02 -11.53 0.85
CA HIS A 43 19.22 -11.49 1.69
C HIS A 43 19.07 -10.43 2.78
N MET A 44 19.47 -10.75 4.03
CA MET A 44 19.34 -9.86 5.18
C MET A 44 20.03 -8.50 5.01
N ASP A 45 21.12 -8.44 4.23
CA ASP A 45 21.85 -7.19 3.96
C ASP A 45 21.34 -6.45 2.70
N SER A 46 20.29 -6.96 2.05
CA SER A 46 19.74 -6.37 0.83
C SER A 46 18.51 -5.53 1.16
N ALA A 47 18.71 -4.26 1.44
CA ALA A 47 17.62 -3.32 1.59
C ALA A 47 17.04 -2.96 0.21
N VAL A 48 15.72 -3.00 0.08
CA VAL A 48 15.00 -2.48 -1.09
C VAL A 48 14.77 -1.00 -0.89
N ARG A 49 15.28 -0.18 -1.83
CA ARG A 49 15.18 1.27 -1.76
C ARG A 49 14.14 1.80 -2.75
N TYR A 50 13.31 2.72 -2.27
CA TYR A 50 12.30 3.44 -3.03
C TYR A 50 12.60 4.92 -2.97
N ASP A 51 12.89 5.54 -4.10
CA ASP A 51 13.03 6.98 -4.24
C ASP A 51 11.75 7.53 -4.88
N TYR A 52 11.14 8.54 -4.26
CA TYR A 52 9.88 9.14 -4.70
C TYR A 52 9.89 10.65 -4.53
N THR A 53 8.92 11.33 -5.18
CA THR A 53 8.80 12.79 -5.12
C THR A 53 7.43 13.16 -4.56
N ILE A 54 7.42 14.04 -3.58
CA ILE A 54 6.22 14.65 -3.02
C ILE A 54 6.06 16.06 -3.62
N THR A 55 4.91 16.31 -4.22
CA THR A 55 4.59 17.57 -4.89
C THR A 55 3.69 18.49 -4.08
N GLU A 56 3.04 17.96 -3.04
CA GLU A 56 2.15 18.70 -2.15
C GLU A 56 2.49 18.34 -0.69
N ALA A 57 2.87 19.31 0.12
CA ALA A 57 3.26 19.07 1.52
C ALA A 57 2.11 19.28 2.52
N GLU A 58 1.11 20.10 2.17
CA GLU A 58 0.01 20.49 3.06
C GLU A 58 -1.18 19.51 3.05
N THR A 59 -0.90 18.21 2.84
CA THR A 59 -1.92 17.17 2.78
C THR A 59 -1.47 15.94 3.54
N ASN A 60 -2.42 15.05 3.84
CA ASN A 60 -2.15 13.78 4.48
C ASN A 60 -1.77 12.72 3.45
N TYR A 61 -0.88 11.84 3.86
CA TYR A 61 -0.49 10.68 3.07
C TYR A 61 -0.68 9.39 3.87
N ARG A 62 -1.11 8.37 3.16
CA ARG A 62 -1.14 6.99 3.64
C ARG A 62 -0.05 6.20 2.94
N MET A 63 0.74 5.47 3.70
CA MET A 63 1.85 4.68 3.17
C MET A 63 1.65 3.19 3.48
N LEU A 64 1.70 2.37 2.45
CA LEU A 64 1.57 0.91 2.56
C LEU A 64 2.82 0.24 2.01
N VAL A 65 3.33 -0.73 2.75
CA VAL A 65 4.25 -1.74 2.22
C VAL A 65 3.45 -2.97 1.83
N TYR A 66 3.76 -3.54 0.69
CA TYR A 66 3.22 -4.82 0.26
C TYR A 66 4.30 -5.88 0.32
N VAL A 67 3.98 -6.98 0.95
CA VAL A 67 4.83 -8.17 0.95
C VAL A 67 4.14 -9.24 0.10
N ARG A 68 4.79 -9.62 -1.01
CA ARG A 68 4.38 -10.76 -1.82
C ARG A 68 5.22 -11.96 -1.45
N HIS A 69 4.54 -13.04 -1.09
CA HIS A 69 5.20 -14.27 -0.68
C HIS A 69 4.52 -15.50 -1.28
N THR A 70 5.23 -16.60 -1.30
CA THR A 70 4.70 -17.93 -1.66
C THR A 70 4.43 -18.76 -0.41
N GLU A 71 3.81 -19.93 -0.58
CA GLU A 71 3.62 -20.91 0.51
C GLU A 71 4.94 -21.51 1.05
N ARG A 72 6.09 -21.16 0.43
CA ARG A 72 7.44 -21.54 0.92
C ARG A 72 7.97 -20.65 2.02
N TYR A 73 7.30 -19.54 2.32
CA TYR A 73 7.68 -18.68 3.44
C TYR A 73 7.52 -19.47 4.76
N PRO A 74 8.56 -19.55 5.62
CA PRO A 74 8.58 -20.52 6.71
C PRO A 74 7.99 -20.05 8.03
N TYR A 75 7.51 -18.78 8.12
CA TYR A 75 7.08 -18.18 9.37
C TYR A 75 5.64 -17.66 9.30
N HIS A 76 5.00 -17.47 10.48
CA HIS A 76 3.66 -16.85 10.58
C HIS A 76 3.74 -15.32 10.54
N ASN A 77 4.84 -14.74 11.04
CA ASN A 77 5.06 -13.31 11.16
C ASN A 77 6.26 -12.87 10.32
N MET A 78 6.39 -11.57 10.16
CA MET A 78 7.54 -10.95 9.54
C MET A 78 7.93 -9.70 10.33
N TRP A 79 9.23 -9.49 10.44
CA TRP A 79 9.83 -8.26 10.93
C TRP A 79 10.45 -7.51 9.76
N LEU A 80 10.17 -6.21 9.67
CA LEU A 80 10.80 -5.31 8.72
C LEU A 80 11.49 -4.16 9.45
N PHE A 81 12.66 -3.82 8.99
CA PHE A 81 13.30 -2.53 9.26
C PHE A 81 12.94 -1.59 8.13
N VAL A 82 12.31 -0.47 8.47
CA VAL A 82 11.83 0.53 7.52
C VAL A 82 12.40 1.87 7.93
N GLY A 83 12.98 2.59 7.01
CA GLY A 83 13.52 3.90 7.37
C GLY A 83 14.17 4.65 6.22
N ASP A 84 14.48 5.88 6.53
CA ASP A 84 15.23 6.81 5.68
C ASP A 84 16.56 7.21 6.34
N SER A 85 17.15 8.34 5.95
CA SER A 85 18.39 8.85 6.53
C SER A 85 18.25 9.35 7.97
N LEU A 86 17.04 9.66 8.42
CA LEU A 86 16.76 10.32 9.70
C LEU A 86 16.08 9.39 10.70
N ARG A 87 15.28 8.44 10.22
CA ARG A 87 14.45 7.59 11.05
C ARG A 87 14.55 6.13 10.59
N ARG A 88 14.62 5.24 11.55
CA ARG A 88 14.52 3.79 11.33
C ARG A 88 13.53 3.21 12.33
N ASP A 89 12.51 2.58 11.82
CA ASP A 89 11.48 1.90 12.58
C ASP A 89 11.55 0.39 12.36
N THR A 90 11.08 -0.36 13.35
CA THR A 90 10.95 -1.81 13.28
C THR A 90 9.47 -2.15 13.41
N ILE A 91 8.93 -2.83 12.42
CA ILE A 91 7.53 -3.25 12.40
C ILE A 91 7.43 -4.77 12.41
N GLU A 92 6.50 -5.30 13.19
CA GLU A 92 6.10 -6.70 13.15
C GLU A 92 4.66 -6.81 12.66
N PHE A 93 4.39 -7.79 11.82
CA PHE A 93 3.05 -8.12 11.37
C PHE A 93 2.94 -9.61 11.08
N TYR A 94 1.71 -10.11 11.01
CA TYR A 94 1.43 -11.51 10.75
C TYR A 94 1.08 -11.72 9.27
N LEU A 95 1.65 -12.77 8.69
CA LEU A 95 1.36 -13.26 7.35
C LEU A 95 0.41 -14.46 7.39
N ALA A 96 0.30 -15.12 8.53
CA ALA A 96 -0.65 -16.21 8.73
C ALA A 96 -1.36 -16.07 10.09
N ASP A 97 -2.57 -16.63 10.18
CA ASP A 97 -3.34 -16.73 11.42
C ASP A 97 -2.81 -17.86 12.33
N ASP A 98 -3.41 -18.00 13.52
CA ASP A 98 -3.04 -19.03 14.51
C ASP A 98 -3.29 -20.48 14.03
N ARG A 99 -4.02 -20.66 12.94
CA ARG A 99 -4.28 -21.95 12.30
C ARG A 99 -3.32 -22.23 11.14
N GLY A 100 -2.38 -21.31 10.87
CA GLY A 100 -1.45 -21.38 9.76
C GLY A 100 -2.06 -21.06 8.40
N GLN A 101 -3.23 -20.38 8.38
CA GLN A 101 -3.83 -19.90 7.15
C GLN A 101 -3.23 -18.57 6.76
N TRP A 102 -2.76 -18.47 5.53
CA TRP A 102 -2.21 -17.23 5.02
C TRP A 102 -3.26 -16.12 4.99
N LEU A 103 -2.88 -14.98 5.52
CA LEU A 103 -3.60 -13.71 5.43
C LEU A 103 -3.30 -13.02 4.09
N GLY A 104 -4.06 -11.96 3.77
CA GLY A 104 -3.88 -11.23 2.52
C GLY A 104 -4.58 -11.86 1.33
N ASP A 105 -4.37 -11.25 0.17
CA ASP A 105 -5.04 -11.62 -1.07
C ASP A 105 -4.25 -12.67 -1.85
N ARG A 106 -4.92 -13.75 -2.22
CA ARG A 106 -4.31 -14.82 -3.03
C ARG A 106 -4.38 -14.50 -4.50
N HIS A 107 -3.21 -14.52 -5.12
CA HIS A 107 -3.04 -14.39 -6.56
C HIS A 107 -2.45 -15.68 -7.17
N HIS A 108 -2.40 -15.73 -8.50
CA HIS A 108 -1.79 -16.87 -9.17
C HIS A 108 -0.26 -16.86 -8.95
N GLY A 109 0.20 -17.68 -8.00
CA GLY A 109 1.63 -17.87 -7.69
C GLY A 109 2.16 -17.13 -6.47
N PHE A 110 1.41 -16.21 -5.86
CA PHE A 110 1.82 -15.53 -4.63
C PHE A 110 0.61 -15.09 -3.78
N ILE A 111 0.89 -14.70 -2.56
CA ILE A 111 -0.05 -14.09 -1.62
C ILE A 111 0.47 -12.68 -1.37
N GLU A 112 -0.42 -11.69 -1.47
CA GLU A 112 -0.09 -10.28 -1.27
C GLU A 112 -0.64 -9.78 0.06
N MET A 113 0.23 -9.30 0.93
CA MET A 113 -0.13 -8.75 2.23
C MET A 113 0.17 -7.26 2.27
N PRO A 114 -0.86 -6.39 2.32
CA PRO A 114 -0.67 -4.97 2.59
C PRO A 114 -0.37 -4.74 4.06
N VAL A 115 0.63 -3.93 4.34
CA VAL A 115 1.07 -3.55 5.69
C VAL A 115 1.06 -2.04 5.80
N LEU A 116 0.24 -1.52 6.69
CA LEU A 116 0.16 -0.09 6.93
C LEU A 116 1.44 0.40 7.64
N LEU A 117 2.16 1.32 7.02
CA LEU A 117 3.28 2.00 7.64
C LEU A 117 2.82 3.26 8.36
N GLU A 118 2.09 4.11 7.65
CA GLU A 118 1.62 5.40 8.14
C GLU A 118 0.21 5.68 7.59
N GLU A 119 -0.69 6.17 8.43
CA GLU A 119 -2.07 6.49 8.03
C GLU A 119 -2.24 7.98 7.69
N ASN A 120 -1.66 8.86 8.45
CA ASN A 120 -1.83 10.31 8.31
C ASN A 120 -0.46 11.00 8.35
N TYR A 121 0.42 10.63 7.45
CA TYR A 121 1.75 11.17 7.41
C TYR A 121 1.77 12.54 6.71
N HIS A 122 2.43 13.52 7.33
CA HIS A 122 2.66 14.84 6.75
C HIS A 122 4.13 14.96 6.36
N PHE A 123 4.38 15.20 5.09
CA PHE A 123 5.73 15.55 4.66
C PHE A 123 6.01 17.01 5.02
N PRO A 124 7.18 17.33 5.60
CA PRO A 124 7.49 18.70 6.01
C PRO A 124 7.58 19.66 4.83
N ASP A 125 8.03 19.19 3.67
CA ASP A 125 8.22 19.97 2.45
C ASP A 125 7.93 19.12 1.20
N THR A 126 7.75 19.79 0.07
CA THR A 126 7.80 19.14 -1.24
C THR A 126 9.24 18.79 -1.59
N GLY A 127 9.46 17.68 -2.31
CA GLY A 127 10.81 17.32 -2.68
C GLY A 127 11.01 15.83 -2.91
N ARG A 128 12.27 15.44 -2.99
CA ARG A 128 12.68 14.04 -3.14
C ARG A 128 12.90 13.40 -1.79
N TYR A 129 12.29 12.25 -1.63
CA TYR A 129 12.38 11.41 -0.44
C TYR A 129 12.80 10.00 -0.83
N TYR A 130 13.26 9.24 0.15
CA TYR A 130 13.45 7.82 -0.02
C TYR A 130 13.07 7.07 1.25
N ILE A 131 12.75 5.80 1.06
CA ILE A 131 12.59 4.83 2.13
C ILE A 131 13.32 3.54 1.75
N ALA A 132 13.97 2.91 2.71
CA ALA A 132 14.63 1.63 2.55
C ALA A 132 13.93 0.60 3.43
N ILE A 133 13.65 -0.56 2.87
CA ILE A 133 12.97 -1.67 3.54
C ILE A 133 13.88 -2.89 3.53
N GLN A 134 14.10 -3.49 4.70
CA GLN A 134 14.95 -4.65 4.91
C GLN A 134 14.24 -5.63 5.84
N HIS A 135 14.36 -6.94 5.62
CA HIS A 135 13.79 -7.87 6.59
C HIS A 135 14.60 -7.94 7.88
N GLY A 136 13.89 -8.06 9.00
CA GLY A 136 14.46 -8.21 10.34
C GLY A 136 14.43 -9.66 10.86
N MET A 137 14.20 -10.63 9.97
CA MET A 137 14.21 -12.04 10.32
C MET A 137 15.63 -12.53 10.55
N ARG A 138 15.79 -13.62 11.32
CA ARG A 138 17.11 -14.17 11.70
C ARG A 138 17.83 -14.88 10.55
N ASP A 139 17.10 -15.24 9.50
CA ASP A 139 17.65 -15.93 8.34
C ASP A 139 18.50 -14.98 7.50
N THR A 140 19.69 -15.40 7.14
CA THR A 140 20.54 -14.67 6.19
C THR A 140 19.88 -14.60 4.81
N LEU A 141 19.20 -15.67 4.38
CA LEU A 141 18.45 -15.79 3.14
C LEU A 141 17.01 -16.18 3.46
N LEU A 142 16.13 -15.21 3.47
CA LEU A 142 14.72 -15.40 3.75
C LEU A 142 14.00 -15.92 2.48
N ARG A 143 13.51 -17.15 2.55
CA ARG A 143 12.85 -17.81 1.40
C ARG A 143 11.39 -17.42 1.29
N GLY A 144 10.87 -17.57 0.09
CA GLY A 144 9.44 -17.44 -0.17
C GLY A 144 8.96 -16.01 -0.34
N ILE A 145 9.83 -15.02 -0.34
CA ILE A 145 9.49 -13.63 -0.67
C ILE A 145 9.76 -13.39 -2.14
N THR A 146 8.74 -12.96 -2.88
CA THR A 146 8.84 -12.70 -4.33
C THR A 146 9.04 -11.24 -4.64
N ASP A 147 8.32 -10.36 -3.97
CA ASP A 147 8.36 -8.92 -4.21
C ASP A 147 8.13 -8.15 -2.91
N ILE A 148 8.71 -6.96 -2.86
CA ILE A 148 8.35 -5.95 -1.89
C ILE A 148 7.80 -4.74 -2.65
N GLY A 149 6.66 -4.23 -2.23
CA GLY A 149 6.00 -3.08 -2.81
C GLY A 149 5.94 -1.90 -1.85
N LEU A 150 5.96 -0.68 -2.39
CA LEU A 150 5.63 0.54 -1.67
C LEU A 150 4.57 1.30 -2.46
N GLU A 151 3.50 1.68 -1.78
CA GLU A 151 2.48 2.58 -2.32
C GLU A 151 2.26 3.75 -1.37
N ILE A 152 2.14 4.92 -1.94
CA ILE A 152 1.86 6.17 -1.23
C ILE A 152 0.62 6.78 -1.84
N TYR A 153 -0.37 7.01 -1.00
CA TYR A 153 -1.66 7.57 -1.37
C TYR A 153 -1.80 8.96 -0.75
N ARG A 154 -2.28 9.91 -1.54
CA ARG A 154 -2.75 11.18 -1.02
C ARG A 154 -4.16 10.99 -0.48
N GLN A 155 -4.40 11.49 0.72
CA GLN A 155 -5.72 11.51 1.35
C GLN A 155 -6.33 12.91 1.19
N GLU A 156 -7.61 12.97 0.85
CA GLU A 156 -8.39 14.21 0.79
C GLU A 156 -8.89 14.66 2.18
#